data_5f87b46324b9190c08cb2c0a3efc15ae
#
_entry.id   5f87b46324b9190c08cb2c0a3efc15ae
#
_cell.length_a   1.000
_cell.length_b   1.000
_cell.length_c   1.000
_cell.angle_alpha   90.00
_cell.angle_beta   90.00
_cell.angle_gamma   90.00
#
_symmetry.space_group_name_H-M   'P 1'
#
loop_
_entity.id
_entity.type
_entity.pdbx_description
1 polymer ?
#
loop_
_entity_poly.entity_id
_entity_poly.type
_entity_poly.pdbx_seq_one_letter_code
_entity_poly.pdbx_strand_id
1 'polypeptide(L)'
;MAKRKRKNSYQQALPKWVISVFAVIAVILSILTFGGDMIGLDTSLLTECMNSIDRILYGGPTSPTPTLPTSGQAKVYIIDVGQGESILITTEEKSMLIDAGENNMGDDVLTFLDTLGLEKIDYAIATHPHSDHIGGLDTVMQEIPV
;
A
#
# COMPACT_ATOMS: atom_id res chain seq x y z
N MET A 1 52.88 18.87 -16.63
CA MET A 1 51.44 18.56 -16.66
C MET A 1 50.81 18.86 -15.29
N ALA A 2 50.07 19.96 -15.18
CA ALA A 2 49.50 20.41 -13.91
C ALA A 2 48.10 19.79 -13.71
N LYS A 3 47.90 19.03 -12.66
CA LYS A 3 46.59 18.47 -12.28
C LYS A 3 45.70 19.57 -11.69
N ARG A 4 44.66 19.93 -12.44
CA ARG A 4 43.59 20.86 -12.03
C ARG A 4 42.71 20.20 -10.99
N LYS A 5 42.81 20.60 -9.70
CA LYS A 5 41.89 20.20 -8.64
C LYS A 5 40.50 20.75 -8.94
N ARG A 6 39.50 19.86 -9.19
CA ARG A 6 38.07 20.23 -9.21
C ARG A 6 37.66 20.60 -7.79
N LYS A 7 37.25 21.85 -7.57
CA LYS A 7 36.57 22.29 -6.34
C LYS A 7 35.15 21.69 -6.36
N ASN A 8 34.84 20.87 -5.38
CA ASN A 8 33.46 20.46 -5.09
C ASN A 8 32.67 21.69 -4.62
N SER A 9 31.67 22.10 -5.41
CA SER A 9 30.85 23.29 -5.18
C SER A 9 29.52 22.99 -4.45
N TYR A 10 29.41 21.93 -3.67
CA TYR A 10 28.15 21.52 -3.04
C TYR A 10 28.04 21.78 -1.52
N GLN A 11 28.89 22.63 -0.97
CA GLN A 11 28.71 23.13 0.41
C GLN A 11 28.36 24.63 0.37
N GLN A 12 27.17 24.96 -0.12
CA GLN A 12 26.58 26.24 0.24
C GLN A 12 25.99 26.09 1.64
N ALA A 13 26.68 26.64 2.63
CA ALA A 13 26.12 26.76 3.96
C ALA A 13 24.81 27.56 3.90
N LEU A 14 23.79 27.05 4.58
CA LEU A 14 22.51 27.74 4.68
C LEU A 14 22.72 29.17 5.17
N PRO A 15 22.06 30.15 4.57
CA PRO A 15 22.18 31.55 4.98
C PRO A 15 21.77 31.71 6.46
N LYS A 16 22.46 32.55 7.20
CA LYS A 16 22.30 32.71 8.65
C LYS A 16 20.85 32.99 9.08
N TRP A 17 20.07 33.68 8.25
CA TRP A 17 18.67 33.97 8.51
C TRP A 17 17.80 32.68 8.50
N VAL A 18 18.12 31.72 7.65
CA VAL A 18 17.43 30.40 7.62
C VAL A 18 17.68 29.65 8.92
N ILE A 19 18.92 29.63 9.40
CA ILE A 19 19.28 28.99 10.69
C ILE A 19 18.52 29.66 11.84
N SER A 20 18.41 31.00 11.83
CA SER A 20 17.67 31.75 12.85
C SER A 20 16.17 31.41 12.84
N VAL A 21 15.56 31.29 11.65
CA VAL A 21 14.14 30.92 11.53
C VAL A 21 13.89 29.50 12.09
N PHE A 22 14.76 28.55 11.75
CA PHE A 22 14.65 27.18 12.31
C PHE A 22 14.86 27.14 13.83
N ALA A 23 15.78 27.94 14.35
CA ALA A 23 15.99 28.04 15.80
C ALA A 23 14.75 28.60 16.53
N VAL A 24 14.12 29.65 15.98
CA VAL A 24 12.89 30.22 16.53
C VAL A 24 11.73 29.21 16.48
N ILE A 25 11.56 28.52 15.36
CA ILE A 25 10.54 27.47 15.22
C ILE A 25 10.78 26.34 16.23
N ALA A 26 12.03 25.88 16.41
CA ALA A 26 12.38 24.85 17.38
C ALA A 26 12.07 25.27 18.83
N VAL A 27 12.32 26.53 19.19
CA VAL A 27 11.98 27.08 20.52
C VAL A 27 10.46 27.13 20.71
N ILE A 28 9.70 27.61 19.71
CA ILE A 28 8.24 27.64 19.75
C ILE A 28 7.69 26.22 19.90
N LEU A 29 8.17 25.27 19.13
CA LEU A 29 7.77 23.86 19.21
C LEU A 29 8.11 23.25 20.57
N SER A 30 9.28 23.56 21.13
CA SER A 30 9.66 23.12 22.48
C SER A 30 8.74 23.67 23.56
N ILE A 31 8.33 24.94 23.47
CA ILE A 31 7.39 25.55 24.41
C ILE A 31 6.01 24.90 24.27
N LEU A 32 5.56 24.63 23.05
CA LEU A 32 4.27 24.00 22.79
C LEU A 32 4.24 22.52 23.24
N THR A 33 5.33 21.77 23.07
CA THR A 33 5.38 20.35 23.48
C THR A 33 5.59 20.17 24.99
N PHE A 34 6.42 20.98 25.63
CA PHE A 34 6.68 20.89 27.08
C PHE A 34 5.79 21.79 27.92
N GLY A 35 5.30 22.90 27.37
CA GLY A 35 4.37 23.82 28.05
C GLY A 35 2.90 23.50 27.82
N GLY A 36 2.55 22.74 26.78
CA GLY A 36 1.18 22.43 26.41
C GLY A 36 0.43 21.65 27.49
N ASP A 37 1.08 20.68 28.08
CA ASP A 37 0.50 19.88 29.18
C ASP A 37 0.21 20.71 30.45
N MET A 38 0.99 21.76 30.70
CA MET A 38 0.77 22.66 31.83
C MET A 38 -0.37 23.66 31.64
N ILE A 39 -0.73 23.97 30.41
CA ILE A 39 -1.77 24.97 30.07
C ILE A 39 -3.00 24.34 29.38
N GLY A 40 -3.10 23.02 29.32
CA GLY A 40 -4.24 22.31 28.76
C GLY A 40 -4.47 22.56 27.26
N LEU A 41 -3.46 22.94 26.51
CA LEU A 41 -3.54 23.12 25.05
C LEU A 41 -3.56 21.77 24.36
N ASP A 42 -4.60 21.53 23.56
CA ASP A 42 -4.70 20.35 22.70
C ASP A 42 -3.66 20.43 21.58
N THR A 43 -2.61 19.60 21.69
CA THR A 43 -1.51 19.52 20.71
C THR A 43 -1.82 18.61 19.53
N SER A 44 -3.00 17.99 19.48
CA SER A 44 -3.39 17.04 18.43
C SER A 44 -3.36 17.67 17.04
N LEU A 45 -3.82 18.92 16.90
CA LEU A 45 -3.80 19.66 15.65
C LEU A 45 -2.36 19.94 15.14
N LEU A 46 -1.43 20.21 16.06
CA LEU A 46 -0.02 20.42 15.69
C LEU A 46 0.63 19.13 15.19
N THR A 47 0.32 18.01 15.83
CA THR A 47 0.80 16.69 15.41
C THR A 47 0.25 16.33 14.04
N GLU A 48 -1.01 16.61 13.78
CA GLU A 48 -1.66 16.36 12.49
C GLU A 48 -1.08 17.25 11.37
N CYS A 49 -0.84 18.54 11.67
CA CYS A 49 -0.15 19.44 10.75
C CYS A 49 1.29 18.98 10.44
N MET A 50 2.05 18.56 11.43
CA MET A 50 3.42 18.07 11.22
C MET A 50 3.43 16.79 10.38
N ASN A 51 2.54 15.85 10.65
CA ASN A 51 2.39 14.63 9.85
C ASN A 51 1.98 14.95 8.40
N SER A 52 1.19 15.99 8.19
CA SER A 52 0.80 16.45 6.85
C SER A 52 1.97 17.07 6.11
N ILE A 53 2.81 17.84 6.79
CA ILE A 53 4.03 18.44 6.24
C ILE A 53 5.05 17.36 5.87
N ASP A 54 5.25 16.36 6.72
CA ASP A 54 6.13 15.23 6.44
C ASP A 54 5.67 14.45 5.18
N ARG A 55 4.36 14.27 5.01
CA ARG A 55 3.81 13.66 3.78
C ARG A 55 4.11 14.48 2.53
N ILE A 56 4.04 15.80 2.62
CA ILE A 56 4.29 16.70 1.47
C ILE A 56 5.78 16.77 1.13
N LEU A 57 6.64 16.85 2.14
CA LEU A 57 8.08 17.06 1.97
C LEU A 57 8.85 15.77 1.63
N TYR A 58 8.45 14.66 2.22
CA TYR A 58 9.19 13.39 2.12
C TYR A 58 8.46 12.32 1.31
N GLY A 59 7.30 12.65 0.72
CA GLY A 59 6.57 11.71 -0.14
C GLY A 59 6.20 10.42 0.60
N GLY A 60 5.84 10.52 1.87
CA GLY A 60 5.41 9.38 2.67
C GLY A 60 4.26 8.63 1.98
N PRO A 61 4.14 7.31 2.18
CA PRO A 61 3.13 6.50 1.52
C PRO A 61 1.75 7.10 1.77
N THR A 62 1.11 7.57 0.69
CA THR A 62 -0.27 8.07 0.71
C THR A 62 -1.29 6.95 0.87
N SER A 63 -0.82 5.72 0.90
CA SER A 63 -1.66 4.57 1.18
C SER A 63 -1.92 4.47 2.68
N PRO A 64 -3.17 4.34 3.10
CA PRO A 64 -3.45 3.98 4.49
C PRO A 64 -2.68 2.69 4.80
N THR A 65 -1.91 2.69 5.88
CA THR A 65 -1.33 1.44 6.38
C THR A 65 -2.49 0.46 6.51
N PRO A 66 -2.48 -0.69 5.81
CA PRO A 66 -3.54 -1.65 5.97
C PRO A 66 -3.54 -2.09 7.44
N THR A 67 -4.53 -1.62 8.19
CA THR A 67 -4.79 -2.15 9.51
C THR A 67 -5.29 -3.57 9.29
N LEU A 68 -4.47 -4.55 9.64
CA LEU A 68 -4.92 -5.93 9.65
C LEU A 68 -6.18 -6.01 10.52
N PRO A 69 -7.28 -6.57 10.01
CA PRO A 69 -8.46 -6.79 10.82
C PRO A 69 -8.06 -7.63 12.02
N THR A 70 -8.32 -7.14 13.22
CA THR A 70 -7.99 -7.83 14.47
C THR A 70 -8.93 -8.99 14.79
N SER A 71 -9.98 -9.17 13.97
CA SER A 71 -10.91 -10.30 14.05
C SER A 71 -11.42 -10.58 12.63
N GLY A 72 -11.32 -11.81 12.21
CA GLY A 72 -11.83 -12.32 10.95
C GLY A 72 -11.07 -13.57 10.54
N GLN A 73 -11.79 -14.56 10.03
CA GLN A 73 -11.17 -15.74 9.46
C GLN A 73 -10.95 -15.50 7.96
N ALA A 74 -9.72 -15.70 7.49
CA ALA A 74 -9.44 -15.84 6.07
C ALA A 74 -9.42 -17.34 5.73
N LYS A 75 -10.07 -17.71 4.63
CA LYS A 75 -9.98 -19.05 4.06
C LYS A 75 -9.18 -18.95 2.76
N VAL A 76 -8.27 -19.88 2.59
CA VAL A 76 -7.47 -20.01 1.38
C VAL A 76 -7.83 -21.34 0.73
N TYR A 77 -8.21 -21.28 -0.53
CA TYR A 77 -8.52 -22.43 -1.35
C TYR A 77 -7.50 -22.52 -2.48
N ILE A 78 -6.90 -23.68 -2.66
CA ILE A 78 -6.10 -24.01 -3.82
C ILE A 78 -7.01 -24.78 -4.75
N ILE A 79 -7.35 -24.20 -5.90
CA ILE A 79 -8.26 -24.77 -6.87
C ILE A 79 -7.46 -25.71 -7.77
N ASP A 80 -7.93 -26.95 -7.91
CA ASP A 80 -7.29 -27.90 -8.81
C ASP A 80 -7.59 -27.52 -10.26
N VAL A 81 -6.60 -26.97 -10.94
CA VAL A 81 -6.62 -26.60 -12.35
C VAL A 81 -5.68 -27.47 -13.20
N GLY A 82 -5.25 -28.62 -12.63
CA GLY A 82 -4.30 -29.50 -13.28
C GLY A 82 -2.91 -28.88 -13.33
N GLN A 83 -2.47 -28.45 -14.53
CA GLN A 83 -1.24 -27.68 -14.64
C GLN A 83 -1.51 -26.19 -14.43
N GLY A 84 -0.68 -25.54 -13.64
CA GLY A 84 -0.78 -24.11 -13.38
C GLY A 84 -1.20 -23.78 -11.95
N GLU A 85 -1.74 -22.60 -11.76
CA GLU A 85 -2.10 -22.10 -10.44
C GLU A 85 -3.46 -21.39 -10.44
N SER A 86 -4.23 -21.64 -9.41
CA SER A 86 -5.45 -20.86 -9.09
C SER A 86 -5.68 -20.89 -7.59
N ILE A 87 -5.67 -19.72 -6.96
CA ILE A 87 -5.84 -19.57 -5.51
C ILE A 87 -6.97 -18.59 -5.23
N LEU A 88 -7.96 -19.03 -4.44
CA LEU A 88 -8.99 -18.14 -3.93
C LEU A 88 -8.75 -17.87 -2.45
N ILE A 89 -8.76 -16.61 -2.07
CA ILE A 89 -8.72 -16.16 -0.68
C ILE A 89 -10.02 -15.45 -0.38
N THR A 90 -10.73 -15.88 0.65
CA THR A 90 -11.98 -15.25 1.09
C THR A 90 -11.90 -14.84 2.55
N THR A 91 -12.53 -13.73 2.87
CA THR A 91 -12.86 -13.29 4.22
C THR A 91 -14.38 -13.17 4.35
N GLU A 92 -14.88 -12.73 5.49
CA GLU A 92 -16.31 -12.44 5.67
C GLU A 92 -16.83 -11.34 4.73
N GLU A 93 -15.95 -10.43 4.29
CA GLU A 93 -16.32 -9.23 3.52
C GLU A 93 -15.76 -9.21 2.10
N LYS A 94 -14.66 -9.92 1.84
CA LYS A 94 -13.86 -9.76 0.62
C LYS A 94 -13.40 -11.08 0.05
N SER A 95 -13.27 -11.11 -1.27
CA SER A 95 -12.74 -12.23 -2.04
C SER A 95 -11.63 -11.77 -2.98
N MET A 96 -10.62 -12.62 -3.15
CA MET A 96 -9.49 -12.41 -4.04
C MET A 96 -9.17 -13.70 -4.78
N LEU A 97 -9.18 -13.63 -6.11
CA LEU A 97 -8.72 -14.71 -6.98
C LEU A 97 -7.32 -14.37 -7.50
N ILE A 98 -6.40 -15.30 -7.39
CA ILE A 98 -5.03 -15.20 -7.90
C ILE A 98 -4.86 -16.29 -8.94
N ASP A 99 -4.66 -15.90 -10.20
CA ASP A 99 -4.59 -16.78 -11.37
C ASP A 99 -5.84 -17.70 -11.54
N ALA A 100 -5.96 -18.36 -12.68
CA ALA A 100 -7.09 -19.22 -13.00
C ALA A 100 -6.72 -20.41 -13.91
N GLY A 101 -5.44 -20.84 -13.87
CA GLY A 101 -4.97 -21.96 -14.68
C GLY A 101 -4.92 -21.68 -16.16
N GLU A 102 -4.85 -22.74 -16.96
CA GLU A 102 -4.83 -22.68 -18.43
C GLU A 102 -6.17 -22.17 -19.01
N ASN A 103 -6.17 -21.81 -20.29
CA ASN A 103 -7.32 -21.24 -21.01
C ASN A 103 -8.61 -22.07 -20.93
N ASN A 104 -8.50 -23.38 -20.80
CA ASN A 104 -9.63 -24.29 -20.69
C ASN A 104 -10.09 -24.53 -19.25
N MET A 105 -9.45 -23.93 -18.24
CA MET A 105 -9.75 -24.15 -16.82
C MET A 105 -10.67 -23.10 -16.22
N GLY A 106 -10.98 -22.03 -16.96
CA GLY A 106 -11.86 -20.96 -16.48
C GLY A 106 -13.24 -21.46 -16.01
N ASP A 107 -13.85 -22.40 -16.75
CA ASP A 107 -15.14 -22.98 -16.39
C ASP A 107 -15.06 -23.84 -15.11
N ASP A 108 -13.94 -24.54 -14.88
CA ASP A 108 -13.73 -25.32 -13.67
C ASP A 108 -13.56 -24.39 -12.47
N VAL A 109 -12.84 -23.29 -12.63
CA VAL A 109 -12.73 -22.24 -11.60
C VAL A 109 -14.10 -21.64 -11.30
N LEU A 110 -14.89 -21.28 -12.31
CA LEU A 110 -16.27 -20.77 -12.15
C LEU A 110 -17.13 -21.76 -11.38
N THR A 111 -17.08 -23.05 -11.73
CA THR A 111 -17.80 -24.11 -11.04
C THR A 111 -17.41 -24.17 -9.55
N PHE A 112 -16.13 -24.05 -9.25
CA PHE A 112 -15.66 -24.01 -7.87
C PHE A 112 -16.20 -22.77 -7.12
N LEU A 113 -16.14 -21.58 -7.73
CA LEU A 113 -16.66 -20.35 -7.13
C LEU A 113 -18.17 -20.45 -6.85
N ASP A 114 -18.95 -21.06 -7.75
CA ASP A 114 -20.37 -21.31 -7.59
C ASP A 114 -20.67 -22.24 -6.41
N THR A 115 -19.85 -23.29 -6.17
CA THR A 115 -20.00 -24.17 -4.99
C THR A 115 -19.88 -23.42 -3.66
N LEU A 116 -19.21 -22.27 -3.66
CA LEU A 116 -19.07 -21.39 -2.50
C LEU A 116 -20.14 -20.29 -2.45
N GLY A 117 -21.00 -20.19 -3.47
CA GLY A 117 -21.99 -19.13 -3.61
C GLY A 117 -21.37 -17.75 -3.84
N LEU A 118 -20.22 -17.69 -4.50
CA LEU A 118 -19.50 -16.45 -4.73
C LEU A 118 -20.05 -15.75 -5.99
N GLU A 119 -20.80 -14.69 -5.80
CA GLU A 119 -21.42 -13.93 -6.90
C GLU A 119 -20.55 -12.80 -7.46
N LYS A 120 -19.44 -12.47 -6.79
CA LYS A 120 -18.45 -11.49 -7.23
C LYS A 120 -17.06 -11.79 -6.69
N ILE A 121 -16.05 -11.24 -7.36
CA ILE A 121 -14.66 -11.21 -6.90
C ILE A 121 -14.31 -9.74 -6.60
N ASP A 122 -13.77 -9.43 -5.42
CA ASP A 122 -13.36 -8.06 -5.11
C ASP A 122 -11.99 -7.71 -5.69
N TYR A 123 -11.12 -8.70 -5.87
CA TYR A 123 -9.78 -8.53 -6.42
C TYR A 123 -9.41 -9.72 -7.29
N ALA A 124 -8.98 -9.46 -8.53
CA ALA A 124 -8.35 -10.45 -9.39
C ALA A 124 -6.87 -10.09 -9.59
N ILE A 125 -5.99 -11.05 -9.38
CA ILE A 125 -4.55 -10.88 -9.55
C ILE A 125 -4.08 -11.83 -10.65
N ALA A 126 -3.47 -11.27 -11.69
CA ALA A 126 -2.73 -11.98 -12.71
C ALA A 126 -1.23 -11.90 -12.34
N THR A 127 -0.61 -13.02 -12.00
CA THR A 127 0.78 -13.01 -11.52
C THR A 127 1.76 -12.74 -12.64
N HIS A 128 1.67 -13.48 -13.75
CA HIS A 128 2.53 -13.32 -14.91
C HIS A 128 1.89 -13.91 -16.18
N PRO A 129 2.32 -13.48 -17.39
CA PRO A 129 1.62 -13.77 -18.65
C PRO A 129 1.92 -15.16 -19.23
N HIS A 130 1.88 -16.22 -18.42
CA HIS A 130 1.88 -17.58 -18.88
C HIS A 130 0.46 -18.15 -18.90
N SER A 131 0.15 -18.99 -19.88
CA SER A 131 -1.19 -19.52 -20.09
C SER A 131 -1.68 -20.39 -18.92
N ASP A 132 -0.80 -21.11 -18.28
CA ASP A 132 -1.10 -21.95 -17.11
C ASP A 132 -1.35 -21.17 -15.81
N HIS A 133 -1.27 -19.85 -15.88
CA HIS A 133 -1.61 -18.94 -14.79
C HIS A 133 -2.81 -18.05 -15.11
N ILE A 134 -2.72 -17.30 -16.19
CA ILE A 134 -3.74 -16.29 -16.50
C ILE A 134 -4.75 -16.74 -17.56
N GLY A 135 -4.58 -17.94 -18.11
CA GLY A 135 -5.34 -18.40 -19.27
C GLY A 135 -6.85 -18.46 -19.02
N GLY A 136 -7.27 -18.90 -17.84
CA GLY A 136 -8.69 -18.99 -17.49
C GLY A 136 -9.30 -17.69 -16.94
N LEU A 137 -8.48 -16.65 -16.66
CA LEU A 137 -8.97 -15.41 -16.05
C LEU A 137 -9.98 -14.65 -16.91
N ASP A 138 -9.81 -14.64 -18.23
CA ASP A 138 -10.71 -13.98 -19.15
C ASP A 138 -12.12 -14.59 -19.09
N THR A 139 -12.22 -15.92 -19.05
CA THR A 139 -13.49 -16.64 -18.87
C THR A 139 -14.13 -16.28 -17.53
N VAL A 140 -13.37 -16.32 -16.46
CA VAL A 140 -13.88 -15.97 -15.11
C VAL A 140 -14.39 -14.53 -15.07
N MET A 141 -13.62 -13.57 -15.60
CA MET A 141 -13.98 -12.13 -15.56
C MET A 141 -15.14 -11.76 -16.50
N GLN A 142 -15.49 -12.60 -17.47
CA GLN A 142 -16.67 -12.41 -18.32
C GLN A 142 -17.95 -12.80 -17.58
N GLU A 143 -17.90 -13.78 -16.70
CA GLU A 143 -19.07 -14.36 -16.03
C GLU A 143 -19.30 -13.80 -14.62
N ILE A 144 -18.24 -13.45 -13.90
CA ILE A 144 -18.31 -12.90 -12.54
C ILE A 144 -17.76 -11.47 -12.50
N PRO A 145 -18.51 -10.50 -11.94
CA PRO A 145 -18.04 -9.12 -11.74
C PRO A 145 -16.79 -9.07 -10.84
N VAL A 146 -15.83 -8.26 -11.24
CA VAL A 146 -14.59 -7.97 -10.49
C VAL A 146 -14.54 -6.50 -10.10
#